data_91770fb9d09741f7abe23e1e830bec26
#
_entry.id   91770fb9d09741f7abe23e1e830bec26
#
_cell.length_a   1.000
_cell.length_b   1.000
_cell.length_c   1.000
_cell.angle_alpha   90.00
_cell.angle_beta   90.00
_cell.angle_gamma   90.00
#
_symmetry.space_group_name_H-M   'P 1'
#
loop_
_entity.id
_entity.type
_entity.pdbx_description
1 polymer ?
#
loop_
_entity_poly.entity_id
_entity_poly.type
_entity_poly.pdbx_seq_one_letter_code
_entity_poly.pdbx_strand_id
1 'polypeptide(L)'
;MSRDTFGISRWAKWSLLRIKPALWAIIANKFVTLSIMKALFEIIPKKFRAATCGVVLSALLRAMLNFAGLAVLLPVLLMVLNSQQIHSNQILSTLYEWGGFTTDQQFIAATCAVVIGVIALKQACNLLLQRVQRRYVVRLYKYFSVKIFRNYHDRGLAFIKRQNTAILSRNVNFICYNLVMGVISPTISMICEVLLLGLLLAALMWYNPMIALLAVAAFIPLSWVYVVILRGKLRDYGQRENEARRQQARAVVETFRGYTDIEINNAFPTMQRRFEQSLDTIAEIKSRTDIIGAMPSIIAEMSVALAMVVLILLGTATSHPDTSLIFGIFAVAAIRILPTVRAIMAQWWQIRYNYYCIDIVREGLEEADEIENDAPIQRIELGSAIEVEGLGFRFEDADKEQWTLRDLNLTIRKGEKIGIRGTSGAGKTTLFNLLLGFLTPTEGEIKIDGQRLDRTLARRWQTSIGYVSQNVYIEDSTIAGNIALGVDTDKIDRERLADVIRRARLEEFVAQLPNGADTAIGECGNRLSGGQRQRIGIARALYKQADVLFFDEATSSLDDRTEQEINHAIEQLSREQSTLTIVVIAHRSTSLEYCDRIIEI
;
A
#
# COMPACT_ATOMS: atom_id res chain seq x y z
N MET A 1 -26.04 -12.36 73.55
CA MET A 1 -24.62 -11.97 73.44
C MET A 1 -24.25 -12.04 71.96
N SER A 2 -24.02 -10.90 71.41
CA SER A 2 -23.70 -10.62 69.99
C SER A 2 -22.24 -10.82 69.68
N ARG A 3 -21.97 -11.05 68.40
CA ARG A 3 -20.76 -10.91 67.57
C ARG A 3 -20.47 -12.25 66.85
N ASP A 4 -20.44 -12.35 65.54
CA ASP A 4 -19.63 -11.74 64.54
C ASP A 4 -20.23 -11.96 63.14
N THR A 5 -20.80 -10.95 62.53
CA THR A 5 -21.22 -10.96 61.10
C THR A 5 -20.66 -9.73 60.34
N PHE A 6 -19.39 -9.35 60.56
CA PHE A 6 -18.82 -8.13 59.98
C PHE A 6 -17.61 -8.34 59.05
N GLY A 7 -17.18 -9.60 58.81
CA GLY A 7 -16.00 -9.91 57.98
C GLY A 7 -16.24 -10.05 56.47
N ILE A 8 -17.39 -10.52 56.06
CA ILE A 8 -17.64 -10.96 54.65
C ILE A 8 -18.02 -9.78 53.74
N SER A 9 -18.60 -8.71 54.26
CA SER A 9 -19.07 -7.60 53.42
C SER A 9 -17.94 -6.64 52.95
N ARG A 10 -16.83 -6.58 53.65
CA ARG A 10 -15.66 -5.76 53.24
C ARG A 10 -14.82 -6.42 52.14
N TRP A 11 -14.67 -7.73 52.17
CA TRP A 11 -13.96 -8.49 51.11
C TRP A 11 -14.70 -8.47 49.79
N ALA A 12 -16.01 -8.59 49.78
CA ALA A 12 -16.83 -8.53 48.57
C ALA A 12 -16.85 -7.13 47.94
N LYS A 13 -16.79 -6.05 48.68
CA LYS A 13 -16.68 -4.69 48.15
C LYS A 13 -15.29 -4.38 47.60
N TRP A 14 -14.22 -4.94 48.13
CA TRP A 14 -12.86 -4.76 47.63
C TRP A 14 -12.60 -5.58 46.34
N SER A 15 -13.19 -6.76 46.21
CA SER A 15 -13.10 -7.55 44.98
C SER A 15 -13.90 -6.93 43.82
N LEU A 16 -15.09 -6.37 44.09
CA LEU A 16 -15.91 -5.68 43.07
C LEU A 16 -15.30 -4.35 42.58
N LEU A 17 -14.54 -3.63 43.43
CA LEU A 17 -13.85 -2.39 43.06
C LEU A 17 -12.60 -2.65 42.20
N ARG A 18 -11.97 -3.84 42.27
CA ARG A 18 -10.85 -4.24 41.39
C ARG A 18 -11.30 -4.89 40.08
N ILE A 19 -12.52 -5.40 40.02
CA ILE A 19 -13.07 -6.01 38.77
C ILE A 19 -13.58 -4.94 37.80
N LYS A 20 -14.03 -3.77 38.28
CA LYS A 20 -14.46 -2.65 37.41
C LYS A 20 -13.40 -2.19 36.40
N PRO A 21 -12.12 -1.94 36.75
CA PRO A 21 -11.12 -1.55 35.77
C PRO A 21 -10.76 -2.70 34.81
N ALA A 22 -10.84 -3.97 35.23
CA ALA A 22 -10.62 -5.12 34.38
C ALA A 22 -11.75 -5.30 33.35
N LEU A 23 -13.00 -5.17 33.76
CA LEU A 23 -14.18 -5.18 32.86
C LEU A 23 -14.15 -3.97 31.90
N TRP A 24 -13.77 -2.78 32.41
CA TRP A 24 -13.60 -1.59 31.59
C TRP A 24 -12.48 -1.76 30.54
N ALA A 25 -11.39 -2.43 30.88
CA ALA A 25 -10.29 -2.69 29.93
C ALA A 25 -10.67 -3.77 28.89
N ILE A 26 -11.49 -4.77 29.25
CA ILE A 26 -12.07 -5.73 28.31
C ILE A 26 -13.06 -5.02 27.37
N ILE A 27 -13.89 -4.12 27.89
CA ILE A 27 -14.82 -3.29 27.12
C ILE A 27 -14.02 -2.31 26.23
N ALA A 28 -12.99 -1.65 26.75
CA ALA A 28 -12.11 -0.77 25.97
C ALA A 28 -11.34 -1.54 24.88
N ASN A 29 -10.96 -2.79 25.13
CA ASN A 29 -10.33 -3.65 24.11
C ASN A 29 -11.35 -4.12 23.04
N LYS A 30 -12.62 -4.32 23.40
CA LYS A 30 -13.73 -4.49 22.46
C LYS A 30 -13.91 -3.24 21.57
N PHE A 31 -13.80 -2.02 22.14
CA PHE A 31 -13.82 -0.76 21.38
C PHE A 31 -12.63 -0.63 20.42
N VAL A 32 -11.45 -1.09 20.80
CA VAL A 32 -10.25 -1.01 19.95
C VAL A 32 -10.30 -1.99 18.76
N THR A 33 -10.76 -3.22 18.98
CA THR A 33 -10.94 -4.19 17.89
C THR A 33 -12.08 -3.76 16.97
N LEU A 34 -13.16 -3.23 17.53
CA LEU A 34 -14.26 -2.61 16.80
C LEU A 34 -13.79 -1.37 16.00
N SER A 35 -12.91 -0.54 16.55
CA SER A 35 -12.38 0.63 15.85
C SER A 35 -11.50 0.24 14.65
N ILE A 36 -10.70 -0.84 14.78
CA ILE A 36 -9.91 -1.38 13.67
C ILE A 36 -10.85 -1.95 12.59
N MET A 37 -11.84 -2.74 13.00
CA MET A 37 -12.83 -3.29 12.06
C MET A 37 -13.62 -2.17 11.36
N LYS A 38 -14.00 -1.12 12.08
CA LYS A 38 -14.67 0.05 11.51
C LYS A 38 -13.76 0.77 10.51
N ALA A 39 -12.50 1.05 10.88
CA ALA A 39 -11.53 1.67 10.00
C ALA A 39 -11.26 0.84 8.73
N LEU A 40 -11.15 -0.48 8.86
CA LEU A 40 -11.00 -1.37 7.71
C LEU A 40 -12.25 -1.39 6.84
N PHE A 41 -13.45 -1.36 7.44
CA PHE A 41 -14.70 -1.34 6.70
C PHE A 41 -14.92 -0.03 5.93
N GLU A 42 -14.43 1.09 6.46
CA GLU A 42 -14.41 2.39 5.79
C GLU A 42 -13.47 2.39 4.57
N ILE A 43 -12.27 1.79 4.71
CA ILE A 43 -11.26 1.75 3.64
C ILE A 43 -11.61 0.74 2.55
N ILE A 44 -12.29 -0.40 2.90
CA ILE A 44 -12.66 -1.42 1.91
C ILE A 44 -13.78 -0.89 0.99
N PRO A 45 -13.54 -0.83 -0.33
CA PRO A 45 -14.50 -0.27 -1.29
C PRO A 45 -15.82 -1.05 -1.31
N LYS A 46 -16.91 -0.34 -1.63
CA LYS A 46 -18.26 -0.93 -1.74
C LYS A 46 -18.30 -2.18 -2.63
N LYS A 47 -17.55 -2.18 -3.75
CA LYS A 47 -17.45 -3.31 -4.70
C LYS A 47 -16.85 -4.59 -4.11
N PHE A 48 -16.05 -4.48 -3.03
CA PHE A 48 -15.46 -5.65 -2.36
C PHE A 48 -16.27 -6.14 -1.16
N ARG A 49 -17.31 -5.44 -0.73
CA ARG A 49 -18.09 -5.79 0.48
C ARG A 49 -18.70 -7.18 0.40
N ALA A 50 -19.29 -7.56 -0.74
CA ALA A 50 -19.83 -8.91 -0.94
C ALA A 50 -18.74 -9.98 -0.85
N ALA A 51 -17.57 -9.74 -1.47
CA ALA A 51 -16.42 -10.64 -1.36
C ALA A 51 -15.88 -10.71 0.08
N THR A 52 -15.89 -9.59 0.82
CA THR A 52 -15.52 -9.54 2.25
C THR A 52 -16.45 -10.42 3.09
N CYS A 53 -17.77 -10.33 2.86
CA CYS A 53 -18.74 -11.20 3.52
C CYS A 53 -18.49 -12.68 3.20
N GLY A 54 -18.19 -13.01 1.93
CA GLY A 54 -17.82 -14.36 1.51
C GLY A 54 -16.55 -14.88 2.20
N VAL A 55 -15.56 -14.01 2.40
CA VAL A 55 -14.31 -14.35 3.11
C VAL A 55 -14.57 -14.56 4.61
N VAL A 56 -15.40 -13.73 5.23
CA VAL A 56 -15.81 -13.93 6.64
C VAL A 56 -16.57 -15.25 6.79
N LEU A 57 -17.50 -15.55 5.88
CA LEU A 57 -18.21 -16.83 5.86
C LEU A 57 -17.25 -18.02 5.66
N SER A 58 -16.24 -17.88 4.80
CA SER A 58 -15.20 -18.91 4.63
C SER A 58 -14.36 -19.10 5.88
N ALA A 59 -14.12 -18.05 6.67
CA ALA A 59 -13.42 -18.13 7.96
C ALA A 59 -14.29 -18.85 9.02
N LEU A 60 -15.60 -18.59 9.04
CA LEU A 60 -16.58 -19.32 9.86
C LEU A 60 -16.60 -20.81 9.52
N LEU A 61 -16.74 -21.14 8.25
CA LEU A 61 -16.74 -22.53 7.78
C LEU A 61 -15.42 -23.23 8.14
N ARG A 62 -14.30 -22.56 8.01
CA ARG A 62 -12.99 -23.08 8.39
C ARG A 62 -12.88 -23.34 9.89
N ALA A 63 -13.42 -22.45 10.74
CA ALA A 63 -13.49 -22.66 12.18
C ALA A 63 -14.34 -23.89 12.52
N MET A 64 -15.51 -24.05 11.89
CA MET A 64 -16.39 -25.22 12.07
C MET A 64 -15.71 -26.52 11.63
N LEU A 65 -15.05 -26.54 10.47
CA LEU A 65 -14.30 -27.70 9.98
C LEU A 65 -13.15 -28.07 10.93
N ASN A 66 -12.45 -27.09 11.49
CA ASN A 66 -11.40 -27.33 12.45
C ASN A 66 -11.95 -27.88 13.76
N PHE A 67 -13.09 -27.40 14.23
CA PHE A 67 -13.78 -27.92 15.39
C PHE A 67 -14.28 -29.35 15.15
N ALA A 68 -14.98 -29.62 14.04
CA ALA A 68 -15.45 -30.94 13.68
C ALA A 68 -14.31 -31.98 13.58
N GLY A 69 -13.16 -31.59 12.99
CA GLY A 69 -12.02 -32.48 12.90
C GLY A 69 -11.40 -32.85 14.26
N LEU A 70 -11.62 -32.05 15.31
CA LEU A 70 -11.24 -32.41 16.68
C LEU A 70 -12.28 -33.37 17.28
N ALA A 71 -13.57 -33.08 17.06
CA ALA A 71 -14.64 -33.91 17.59
C ALA A 71 -14.57 -35.37 17.10
N VAL A 72 -14.11 -35.59 15.87
CA VAL A 72 -13.92 -36.95 15.28
C VAL A 72 -12.79 -37.74 15.95
N LEU A 73 -11.78 -37.08 16.55
CA LEU A 73 -10.68 -37.76 17.25
C LEU A 73 -11.10 -38.28 18.65
N LEU A 74 -12.07 -37.64 19.28
CA LEU A 74 -12.47 -37.98 20.66
C LEU A 74 -13.00 -39.40 20.83
N PRO A 75 -13.91 -39.90 19.97
CA PRO A 75 -14.40 -41.28 20.05
C PRO A 75 -13.29 -42.32 19.92
N VAL A 76 -12.34 -42.10 18.99
CA VAL A 76 -11.19 -43.01 18.79
C VAL A 76 -10.34 -43.08 20.04
N LEU A 77 -10.03 -41.94 20.65
CA LEU A 77 -9.26 -41.88 21.89
C LEU A 77 -9.95 -42.63 23.02
N LEU A 78 -11.27 -42.46 23.16
CA LEU A 78 -12.05 -43.18 24.18
C LEU A 78 -12.11 -44.68 23.96
N MET A 79 -12.18 -45.16 22.69
CA MET A 79 -12.12 -46.61 22.36
C MET A 79 -10.75 -47.21 22.69
N VAL A 80 -9.67 -46.48 22.44
CA VAL A 80 -8.29 -46.97 22.75
C VAL A 80 -8.05 -47.02 24.25
N LEU A 81 -8.58 -46.03 25.03
CA LEU A 81 -8.41 -45.96 26.47
C LEU A 81 -9.27 -46.98 27.23
N ASN A 82 -10.45 -47.29 26.67
CA ASN A 82 -11.39 -48.24 27.29
C ASN A 82 -12.17 -49.00 26.21
N SER A 83 -11.67 -50.16 25.80
CA SER A 83 -12.29 -51.03 24.78
C SER A 83 -13.68 -51.53 25.16
N GLN A 84 -14.02 -51.61 26.44
CA GLN A 84 -15.37 -51.99 26.88
C GLN A 84 -16.46 -51.03 26.40
N GLN A 85 -16.12 -49.77 26.12
CA GLN A 85 -17.06 -48.81 25.57
C GLN A 85 -17.52 -49.12 24.13
N ILE A 86 -16.79 -49.96 23.38
CA ILE A 86 -17.19 -50.39 22.05
C ILE A 86 -18.55 -51.13 22.11
N HIS A 87 -18.72 -51.97 23.09
CA HIS A 87 -19.93 -52.80 23.26
C HIS A 87 -21.00 -52.16 24.15
N SER A 88 -20.63 -51.22 25.02
CA SER A 88 -21.58 -50.54 25.91
C SER A 88 -22.29 -49.32 25.27
N ASN A 89 -21.70 -48.69 24.25
CA ASN A 89 -22.27 -47.56 23.56
C ASN A 89 -23.10 -48.03 22.36
N GLN A 90 -24.38 -47.70 22.36
CA GLN A 90 -25.34 -48.13 21.35
C GLN A 90 -24.97 -47.78 19.90
N ILE A 91 -24.28 -46.63 19.67
CA ILE A 91 -23.84 -46.19 18.35
C ILE A 91 -22.64 -47.04 17.89
N LEU A 92 -21.68 -47.24 18.78
CA LEU A 92 -20.46 -47.98 18.47
C LEU A 92 -20.74 -49.47 18.25
N SER A 93 -21.62 -50.09 19.08
CA SER A 93 -22.00 -51.47 18.92
C SER A 93 -22.76 -51.72 17.60
N THR A 94 -23.66 -50.81 17.23
CA THR A 94 -24.35 -50.87 15.92
C THR A 94 -23.38 -50.78 14.73
N LEU A 95 -22.39 -49.89 14.81
CA LEU A 95 -21.35 -49.75 13.78
C LEU A 95 -20.43 -50.99 13.74
N TYR A 96 -20.13 -51.60 14.88
CA TYR A 96 -19.35 -52.80 14.97
C TYR A 96 -20.04 -53.99 14.29
N GLU A 97 -21.35 -54.22 14.59
CA GLU A 97 -22.18 -55.27 13.99
C GLU A 97 -22.40 -55.03 12.49
N TRP A 98 -22.70 -53.78 12.09
CA TRP A 98 -22.94 -53.47 10.69
C TRP A 98 -21.67 -53.61 9.81
N GLY A 99 -20.49 -53.35 10.38
CA GLY A 99 -19.19 -53.52 9.71
C GLY A 99 -18.71 -54.96 9.65
N GLY A 100 -19.37 -55.94 10.34
CA GLY A 100 -19.02 -57.35 10.35
C GLY A 100 -17.66 -57.66 10.95
N PHE A 101 -17.19 -56.83 11.91
CA PHE A 101 -15.91 -57.01 12.55
C PHE A 101 -15.92 -58.22 13.50
N THR A 102 -14.82 -59.00 13.47
CA THR A 102 -14.66 -60.17 14.32
C THR A 102 -13.81 -59.91 15.55
N THR A 103 -13.01 -58.87 15.55
CA THR A 103 -12.14 -58.45 16.67
C THR A 103 -12.16 -56.96 16.90
N ASP A 104 -12.05 -56.54 18.17
CA ASP A 104 -12.00 -55.13 18.54
C ASP A 104 -10.84 -54.39 17.86
N GLN A 105 -9.73 -55.09 17.66
CA GLN A 105 -8.54 -54.54 16.97
C GLN A 105 -8.83 -54.15 15.51
N GLN A 106 -9.62 -54.99 14.78
CA GLN A 106 -10.02 -54.70 13.41
C GLN A 106 -10.94 -53.46 13.35
N PHE A 107 -11.89 -53.34 14.28
CA PHE A 107 -12.80 -52.23 14.40
C PHE A 107 -12.03 -50.94 14.70
N ILE A 108 -11.12 -50.95 15.66
CA ILE A 108 -10.26 -49.80 15.99
C ILE A 108 -9.41 -49.39 14.78
N ALA A 109 -8.78 -50.37 14.08
CA ALA A 109 -7.98 -50.07 12.89
C ALA A 109 -8.78 -49.46 11.75
N ALA A 110 -10.01 -50.01 11.49
CA ALA A 110 -10.92 -49.47 10.49
C ALA A 110 -11.39 -48.02 10.84
N THR A 111 -11.75 -47.81 12.11
CA THR A 111 -12.14 -46.47 12.61
C THR A 111 -10.97 -45.47 12.50
N CYS A 112 -9.74 -45.86 12.83
CA CYS A 112 -8.57 -45.06 12.62
C CYS A 112 -8.36 -44.68 11.14
N ALA A 113 -8.55 -45.61 10.22
CA ALA A 113 -8.46 -45.34 8.78
C ALA A 113 -9.54 -44.34 8.30
N VAL A 114 -10.78 -44.48 8.77
CA VAL A 114 -11.86 -43.53 8.48
C VAL A 114 -11.53 -42.14 9.02
N VAL A 115 -11.05 -42.06 10.26
CA VAL A 115 -10.68 -40.78 10.87
C VAL A 115 -9.54 -40.09 10.09
N ILE A 116 -8.53 -40.85 9.65
CA ILE A 116 -7.46 -40.31 8.79
C ILE A 116 -8.05 -39.77 7.49
N GLY A 117 -8.97 -40.50 6.86
CA GLY A 117 -9.68 -40.04 5.65
C GLY A 117 -10.46 -38.75 5.86
N VAL A 118 -11.23 -38.66 6.96
CA VAL A 118 -11.97 -37.44 7.32
C VAL A 118 -11.04 -36.27 7.58
N ILE A 119 -9.92 -36.49 8.29
CA ILE A 119 -8.92 -35.44 8.53
C ILE A 119 -8.28 -35.00 7.21
N ALA A 120 -7.96 -35.93 6.31
CA ALA A 120 -7.39 -35.58 5.00
C ALA A 120 -8.37 -34.75 4.16
N LEU A 121 -9.66 -35.15 4.11
CA LEU A 121 -10.71 -34.40 3.43
C LEU A 121 -10.87 -33.00 4.04
N LYS A 122 -10.91 -32.91 5.37
CA LYS A 122 -10.96 -31.63 6.10
C LYS A 122 -9.78 -30.73 5.72
N GLN A 123 -8.56 -31.27 5.64
CA GLN A 123 -7.38 -30.47 5.27
C GLN A 123 -7.45 -30.02 3.81
N ALA A 124 -7.95 -30.84 2.89
CA ALA A 124 -8.19 -30.43 1.51
C ALA A 124 -9.19 -29.26 1.44
N CYS A 125 -10.31 -29.36 2.17
CA CYS A 125 -11.30 -28.27 2.28
C CYS A 125 -10.68 -26.98 2.87
N ASN A 126 -9.87 -27.12 3.92
CA ASN A 126 -9.17 -25.97 4.51
C ASN A 126 -8.22 -25.29 3.52
N LEU A 127 -7.49 -26.04 2.70
CA LEU A 127 -6.62 -25.50 1.65
C LEU A 127 -7.41 -24.72 0.60
N LEU A 128 -8.57 -25.24 0.18
CA LEU A 128 -9.46 -24.55 -0.76
C LEU A 128 -9.97 -23.22 -0.19
N LEU A 129 -10.44 -23.24 1.07
CA LEU A 129 -10.90 -22.02 1.75
C LEU A 129 -9.77 -21.00 1.94
N GLN A 130 -8.56 -21.44 2.29
CA GLN A 130 -7.38 -20.58 2.35
C GLN A 130 -7.04 -19.98 0.99
N ARG A 131 -7.15 -20.74 -0.10
CA ARG A 131 -6.93 -20.24 -1.46
C ARG A 131 -7.89 -19.12 -1.82
N VAL A 132 -9.17 -19.26 -1.44
CA VAL A 132 -10.19 -18.21 -1.63
C VAL A 132 -9.81 -16.94 -0.85
N GLN A 133 -9.45 -17.08 0.43
CA GLN A 133 -9.02 -15.96 1.28
C GLN A 133 -7.78 -15.27 0.72
N ARG A 134 -6.77 -16.04 0.29
CA ARG A 134 -5.53 -15.48 -0.32
C ARG A 134 -5.79 -14.74 -1.61
N ARG A 135 -6.66 -15.27 -2.50
CA ARG A 135 -7.05 -14.57 -3.73
C ARG A 135 -7.73 -13.24 -3.45
N TYR A 136 -8.59 -13.18 -2.45
CA TYR A 136 -9.24 -11.94 -2.03
C TYR A 136 -8.20 -10.91 -1.54
N VAL A 137 -7.29 -11.31 -0.67
CA VAL A 137 -6.22 -10.48 -0.11
C VAL A 137 -5.33 -9.89 -1.22
N VAL A 138 -4.91 -10.72 -2.20
CA VAL A 138 -4.10 -10.26 -3.35
C VAL A 138 -4.88 -9.29 -4.25
N ARG A 139 -6.20 -9.51 -4.46
CA ARG A 139 -7.04 -8.57 -5.22
C ARG A 139 -7.16 -7.22 -4.54
N LEU A 140 -7.28 -7.20 -3.21
CA LEU A 140 -7.28 -5.95 -2.44
C LEU A 140 -5.94 -5.21 -2.55
N TYR A 141 -4.81 -5.93 -2.43
CA TYR A 141 -3.48 -5.33 -2.62
C TYR A 141 -3.37 -4.66 -3.99
N LYS A 142 -3.71 -5.39 -5.06
CA LYS A 142 -3.71 -4.83 -6.42
C LYS A 142 -4.59 -3.58 -6.51
N TYR A 143 -5.79 -3.63 -5.93
CA TYR A 143 -6.70 -2.49 -5.94
C TYR A 143 -6.12 -1.26 -5.23
N PHE A 144 -5.61 -1.42 -4.00
CA PHE A 144 -5.07 -0.29 -3.25
C PHE A 144 -3.83 0.31 -3.93
N SER A 145 -2.91 -0.53 -4.40
CA SER A 145 -1.71 -0.05 -5.11
C SER A 145 -2.08 0.74 -6.37
N VAL A 146 -2.97 0.22 -7.20
CA VAL A 146 -3.39 0.90 -8.44
C VAL A 146 -4.18 2.19 -8.13
N LYS A 147 -5.11 2.16 -7.15
CA LYS A 147 -5.92 3.34 -6.80
C LYS A 147 -5.05 4.45 -6.20
N ILE A 148 -4.11 4.14 -5.30
CA ILE A 148 -3.21 5.14 -4.71
C ILE A 148 -2.24 5.68 -5.77
N PHE A 149 -1.70 4.83 -6.64
CA PHE A 149 -0.85 5.27 -7.75
C PHE A 149 -1.59 6.28 -8.64
N ARG A 150 -2.84 5.97 -9.01
CA ARG A 150 -3.71 6.87 -9.79
C ARG A 150 -4.00 8.16 -9.03
N ASN A 151 -4.39 8.07 -7.75
CA ASN A 151 -4.70 9.24 -6.93
C ASN A 151 -3.50 10.19 -6.78
N TYR A 152 -2.29 9.64 -6.59
CA TYR A 152 -1.08 10.47 -6.53
C TYR A 152 -0.81 11.18 -7.85
N HIS A 153 -1.02 10.52 -8.98
CA HIS A 153 -0.93 11.14 -10.29
C HIS A 153 -1.99 12.24 -10.46
N ASP A 154 -3.24 11.98 -10.08
CA ASP A 154 -4.37 12.87 -10.28
C ASP A 154 -4.34 14.10 -9.35
N ARG A 155 -3.58 14.07 -8.24
CA ARG A 155 -3.30 15.26 -7.39
C ARG A 155 -2.44 16.30 -8.09
N GLY A 156 -1.82 15.96 -9.23
CA GLY A 156 -1.14 16.89 -10.12
C GLY A 156 0.27 17.32 -9.70
N LEU A 157 0.83 18.21 -10.51
CA LEU A 157 2.24 18.62 -10.45
C LEU A 157 2.65 19.24 -9.11
N ALA A 158 1.80 20.08 -8.52
CA ALA A 158 2.08 20.76 -7.26
C ALA A 158 2.28 19.76 -6.11
N PHE A 159 1.43 18.74 -6.03
CA PHE A 159 1.56 17.67 -5.05
C PHE A 159 2.84 16.85 -5.26
N ILE A 160 3.12 16.43 -6.51
CA ILE A 160 4.31 15.61 -6.81
C ILE A 160 5.61 16.38 -6.52
N LYS A 161 5.67 17.68 -6.81
CA LYS A 161 6.85 18.52 -6.52
C LYS A 161 7.10 18.73 -5.01
N ARG A 162 6.05 18.74 -4.19
CA ARG A 162 6.16 18.85 -2.73
C ARG A 162 6.55 17.53 -2.05
N GLN A 163 6.25 16.40 -2.67
CA GLN A 163 6.48 15.09 -2.10
C GLN A 163 7.80 14.47 -2.58
N ASN A 164 8.44 13.69 -1.71
CA ASN A 164 9.58 12.88 -2.10
C ASN A 164 9.11 11.64 -2.86
N THR A 165 9.59 11.46 -4.10
CA THR A 165 9.20 10.33 -4.97
C THR A 165 9.51 8.96 -4.36
N ALA A 166 10.57 8.84 -3.54
CA ALA A 166 10.86 7.60 -2.83
C ALA A 166 9.77 7.25 -1.81
N ILE A 167 9.15 8.26 -1.17
CA ILE A 167 8.03 8.07 -0.25
C ILE A 167 6.78 7.65 -1.01
N LEU A 168 6.47 8.30 -2.13
CA LEU A 168 5.32 7.94 -2.97
C LEU A 168 5.44 6.51 -3.49
N SER A 169 6.60 6.13 -4.04
CA SER A 169 6.88 4.77 -4.50
C SER A 169 6.72 3.74 -3.37
N ARG A 170 7.24 4.04 -2.19
CA ARG A 170 7.11 3.18 -1.02
C ARG A 170 5.66 3.01 -0.56
N ASN A 171 4.86 4.09 -0.57
CA ASN A 171 3.46 4.04 -0.19
C ASN A 171 2.65 3.15 -1.13
N VAL A 172 2.87 3.27 -2.44
CA VAL A 172 2.20 2.45 -3.45
C VAL A 172 2.56 0.97 -3.32
N ASN A 173 3.85 0.64 -3.14
CA ASN A 173 4.34 -0.73 -3.18
C ASN A 173 4.30 -1.39 -1.78
N PHE A 174 5.02 -0.80 -0.82
CA PHE A 174 5.30 -1.45 0.47
C PHE A 174 4.18 -1.23 1.49
N ILE A 175 3.63 -0.01 1.60
CA ILE A 175 2.59 0.28 2.60
C ILE A 175 1.28 -0.41 2.23
N CYS A 176 0.89 -0.42 0.94
CA CYS A 176 -0.28 -1.17 0.48
C CYS A 176 -0.12 -2.67 0.73
N TYR A 177 1.07 -3.23 0.51
CA TYR A 177 1.36 -4.63 0.82
C TYR A 177 1.23 -4.92 2.31
N ASN A 178 1.83 -4.08 3.17
CA ASN A 178 1.78 -4.24 4.62
C ASN A 178 0.37 -4.04 5.19
N LEU A 179 -0.45 -3.12 4.64
CA LEU A 179 -1.86 -3.02 5.02
C LEU A 179 -2.57 -4.35 4.81
N VAL A 180 -2.39 -4.95 3.65
CA VAL A 180 -3.15 -6.14 3.26
C VAL A 180 -2.61 -7.40 3.96
N MET A 181 -1.27 -7.58 3.98
CA MET A 181 -0.63 -8.75 4.58
C MET A 181 -0.43 -8.63 6.09
N GLY A 182 -0.22 -7.41 6.60
CA GLY A 182 0.05 -7.15 8.02
C GLY A 182 -1.17 -6.76 8.84
N VAL A 183 -2.28 -6.34 8.19
CA VAL A 183 -3.51 -5.94 8.90
C VAL A 183 -4.72 -6.74 8.44
N ILE A 184 -5.09 -6.73 7.14
CA ILE A 184 -6.32 -7.35 6.65
C ILE A 184 -6.27 -8.87 6.78
N SER A 185 -5.21 -9.51 6.29
CA SER A 185 -5.05 -10.97 6.33
C SER A 185 -5.00 -11.50 7.78
N PRO A 186 -4.21 -10.91 8.70
CA PRO A 186 -4.24 -11.28 10.11
C PRO A 186 -5.61 -11.08 10.77
N THR A 187 -6.34 -10.03 10.43
CA THR A 187 -7.70 -9.80 10.95
C THR A 187 -8.65 -10.94 10.57
N ILE A 188 -8.62 -11.37 9.31
CA ILE A 188 -9.43 -12.51 8.84
C ILE A 188 -9.06 -13.79 9.59
N SER A 189 -7.76 -14.05 9.75
CA SER A 189 -7.26 -15.22 10.48
C SER A 189 -7.65 -15.16 11.97
N MET A 190 -7.55 -13.99 12.60
CA MET A 190 -7.94 -13.78 13.99
C MET A 190 -9.42 -14.05 14.22
N ILE A 191 -10.30 -13.62 13.31
CA ILE A 191 -11.73 -13.93 13.38
C ILE A 191 -11.95 -15.45 13.38
N CYS A 192 -11.29 -16.21 12.50
CA CYS A 192 -11.36 -17.65 12.45
C CYS A 192 -10.93 -18.30 13.78
N GLU A 193 -9.80 -17.89 14.34
CA GLU A 193 -9.27 -18.46 15.58
C GLU A 193 -10.12 -18.10 16.80
N VAL A 194 -10.65 -16.87 16.88
CA VAL A 194 -11.56 -16.45 17.96
C VAL A 194 -12.85 -17.25 17.94
N LEU A 195 -13.42 -17.50 16.74
CA LEU A 195 -14.60 -18.32 16.58
C LEU A 195 -14.33 -19.78 16.98
N LEU A 196 -13.19 -20.34 16.55
CA LEU A 196 -12.78 -21.70 16.92
C LEU A 196 -12.63 -21.81 18.44
N LEU A 197 -11.96 -20.84 19.09
CA LEU A 197 -11.82 -20.81 20.56
C LEU A 197 -13.20 -20.76 21.25
N GLY A 198 -14.12 -19.94 20.74
CA GLY A 198 -15.48 -19.85 21.24
C GLY A 198 -16.24 -21.18 21.17
N LEU A 199 -16.14 -21.89 20.02
CA LEU A 199 -16.73 -23.21 19.84
C LEU A 199 -16.12 -24.25 20.78
N LEU A 200 -14.79 -24.24 20.97
CA LEU A 200 -14.10 -25.15 21.88
C LEU A 200 -14.52 -24.91 23.33
N LEU A 201 -14.56 -23.65 23.77
CA LEU A 201 -15.00 -23.30 25.12
C LEU A 201 -16.48 -23.63 25.36
N ALA A 202 -17.36 -23.42 24.37
CA ALA A 202 -18.77 -23.78 24.45
C ALA A 202 -18.95 -25.33 24.57
N ALA A 203 -18.21 -26.09 23.81
CA ALA A 203 -18.24 -27.56 23.90
C ALA A 203 -17.71 -28.07 25.26
N LEU A 204 -16.62 -27.46 25.77
CA LEU A 204 -16.11 -27.78 27.10
C LEU A 204 -17.09 -27.38 28.21
N MET A 205 -17.76 -26.23 28.09
CA MET A 205 -18.77 -25.77 29.03
C MET A 205 -19.97 -26.73 29.07
N TRP A 206 -20.39 -27.25 27.93
CA TRP A 206 -21.45 -28.25 27.81
C TRP A 206 -21.09 -29.57 28.46
N TYR A 207 -19.82 -30.01 28.28
CA TYR A 207 -19.34 -31.28 28.82
C TYR A 207 -19.04 -31.20 30.32
N ASN A 208 -18.22 -30.27 30.74
CA ASN A 208 -17.85 -30.04 32.14
C ASN A 208 -17.49 -28.57 32.38
N PRO A 209 -18.36 -27.79 33.07
CA PRO A 209 -18.14 -26.37 33.31
C PRO A 209 -16.84 -26.06 34.07
N MET A 210 -16.39 -26.97 34.95
CA MET A 210 -15.16 -26.79 35.73
C MET A 210 -13.92 -26.79 34.86
N ILE A 211 -13.84 -27.66 33.87
CA ILE A 211 -12.73 -27.72 32.90
C ILE A 211 -12.72 -26.46 32.04
N ALA A 212 -13.90 -26.00 31.58
CA ALA A 212 -14.00 -24.77 30.82
C ALA A 212 -13.55 -23.55 31.62
N LEU A 213 -13.99 -23.45 32.89
CA LEU A 213 -13.59 -22.35 33.78
C LEU A 213 -12.07 -22.35 34.02
N LEU A 214 -11.48 -23.51 34.24
CA LEU A 214 -10.03 -23.66 34.42
C LEU A 214 -9.26 -23.23 33.17
N ALA A 215 -9.71 -23.64 31.98
CA ALA A 215 -9.12 -23.19 30.71
C ALA A 215 -9.17 -21.67 30.58
N VAL A 216 -10.33 -21.06 30.85
CA VAL A 216 -10.49 -19.59 30.84
C VAL A 216 -9.56 -18.92 31.86
N ALA A 217 -9.50 -19.43 33.08
CA ALA A 217 -8.67 -18.89 34.16
C ALA A 217 -7.17 -19.00 33.86
N ALA A 218 -6.75 -20.04 33.14
CA ALA A 218 -5.35 -20.25 32.77
C ALA A 218 -4.91 -19.34 31.63
N PHE A 219 -5.68 -19.22 30.55
CA PHE A 219 -5.25 -18.55 29.32
C PHE A 219 -5.57 -17.07 29.28
N ILE A 220 -6.72 -16.61 29.81
CA ILE A 220 -7.17 -15.21 29.67
C ILE A 220 -6.30 -14.23 30.46
N PRO A 221 -5.94 -14.43 31.74
CA PRO A 221 -5.21 -13.43 32.50
C PRO A 221 -3.84 -13.10 31.91
N LEU A 222 -3.03 -14.11 31.56
CA LEU A 222 -1.70 -13.89 30.98
C LEU A 222 -1.79 -13.24 29.60
N SER A 223 -2.73 -13.69 28.75
CA SER A 223 -2.97 -13.09 27.43
C SER A 223 -3.42 -11.63 27.55
N TRP A 224 -4.26 -11.32 28.52
CA TRP A 224 -4.73 -9.96 28.78
C TRP A 224 -3.59 -9.04 29.23
N VAL A 225 -2.75 -9.49 30.17
CA VAL A 225 -1.57 -8.74 30.63
C VAL A 225 -0.65 -8.41 29.45
N TYR A 226 -0.37 -9.38 28.58
CA TYR A 226 0.41 -9.18 27.36
C TYR A 226 -0.19 -8.08 26.48
N VAL A 227 -1.48 -8.15 26.18
CA VAL A 227 -2.18 -7.18 25.33
C VAL A 227 -2.14 -5.78 25.93
N VAL A 228 -2.40 -5.63 27.23
CA VAL A 228 -2.45 -4.32 27.91
C VAL A 228 -1.08 -3.65 27.95
N ILE A 229 -0.03 -4.41 28.28
CA ILE A 229 1.34 -3.87 28.38
C ILE A 229 1.89 -3.44 27.01
N LEU A 230 1.58 -4.20 25.96
CA LEU A 230 2.24 -4.03 24.65
C LEU A 230 1.46 -3.20 23.65
N ARG A 231 0.16 -2.92 23.88
CA ARG A 231 -0.70 -2.23 22.90
C ARG A 231 -0.18 -0.87 22.43
N GLY A 232 0.41 -0.08 23.33
CA GLY A 232 0.98 1.23 22.99
C GLY A 232 2.35 1.12 22.34
N LYS A 233 3.21 0.26 22.90
CA LYS A 233 4.59 0.07 22.43
C LYS A 233 4.66 -0.46 21.00
N LEU A 234 3.79 -1.40 20.64
CA LEU A 234 3.79 -1.99 19.29
C LEU A 234 3.44 -0.98 18.20
N ARG A 235 2.48 -0.08 18.47
CA ARG A 235 2.14 0.98 17.53
C ARG A 235 3.30 1.95 17.36
N ASP A 236 3.95 2.35 18.44
CA ASP A 236 5.12 3.24 18.43
C ASP A 236 6.28 2.59 17.65
N TYR A 237 6.61 1.33 17.93
CA TYR A 237 7.64 0.60 17.19
C TYR A 237 7.36 0.53 15.69
N GLY A 238 6.11 0.26 15.29
CA GLY A 238 5.73 0.26 13.88
C GLY A 238 5.90 1.62 13.21
N GLN A 239 5.52 2.71 13.88
CA GLN A 239 5.70 4.07 13.37
C GLN A 239 7.18 4.46 13.27
N ARG A 240 7.98 4.16 14.30
CA ARG A 240 9.42 4.46 14.32
C ARG A 240 10.20 3.65 13.29
N GLU A 241 9.89 2.36 13.12
CA GLU A 241 10.48 1.57 12.03
C GLU A 241 10.10 2.14 10.66
N ASN A 242 8.84 2.55 10.49
CA ASN A 242 8.38 3.17 9.25
C ASN A 242 9.18 4.43 8.93
N GLU A 243 9.42 5.30 9.91
CA GLU A 243 10.21 6.51 9.73
C GLU A 243 11.68 6.21 9.44
N ALA A 244 12.29 5.28 10.17
CA ALA A 244 13.67 4.86 9.90
C ALA A 244 13.83 4.29 8.47
N ARG A 245 12.86 3.51 7.99
CA ARG A 245 12.85 3.02 6.60
C ARG A 245 12.65 4.13 5.57
N ARG A 246 11.92 5.21 5.90
CA ARG A 246 11.83 6.40 5.03
C ARG A 246 13.19 7.08 4.91
N GLN A 247 13.88 7.27 6.04
CA GLN A 247 15.22 7.86 6.07
C GLN A 247 16.24 7.01 5.32
N GLN A 248 16.18 5.68 5.49
CA GLN A 248 17.01 4.72 4.75
C GLN A 248 16.81 4.86 3.24
N ALA A 249 15.56 4.80 2.77
CA ALA A 249 15.26 4.91 1.34
C ALA A 249 15.70 6.26 0.77
N ARG A 250 15.51 7.35 1.53
CA ARG A 250 15.96 8.68 1.16
C ARG A 250 17.48 8.75 1.04
N ALA A 251 18.21 8.24 2.03
CA ALA A 251 19.67 8.23 2.02
C ALA A 251 20.23 7.50 0.78
N VAL A 252 19.65 6.35 0.41
CA VAL A 252 20.04 5.58 -0.79
C VAL A 252 19.83 6.40 -2.06
N VAL A 253 18.64 6.98 -2.24
CA VAL A 253 18.31 7.74 -3.45
C VAL A 253 19.15 9.00 -3.56
N GLU A 254 19.36 9.73 -2.46
CA GLU A 254 20.18 10.95 -2.43
C GLU A 254 21.66 10.63 -2.73
N THR A 255 22.19 9.54 -2.16
CA THR A 255 23.58 9.12 -2.38
C THR A 255 23.86 8.79 -3.84
N PHE A 256 22.99 7.99 -4.47
CA PHE A 256 23.25 7.59 -5.86
C PHE A 256 22.91 8.69 -6.87
N ARG A 257 21.92 9.55 -6.60
CA ARG A 257 21.64 10.71 -7.46
C ARG A 257 22.73 11.77 -7.41
N GLY A 258 23.30 12.00 -6.21
CA GLY A 258 24.33 12.98 -6.00
C GLY A 258 25.75 12.41 -6.05
N TYR A 259 25.96 11.24 -6.68
CA TYR A 259 27.24 10.50 -6.63
C TYR A 259 28.46 11.40 -6.89
N THR A 260 28.45 12.18 -7.98
CA THR A 260 29.59 13.04 -8.36
C THR A 260 29.90 14.09 -7.29
N ASP A 261 28.87 14.79 -6.78
CA ASP A 261 29.04 15.81 -5.77
C ASP A 261 29.50 15.22 -4.43
N ILE A 262 28.97 14.04 -4.09
CA ILE A 262 29.33 13.33 -2.86
C ILE A 262 30.77 12.86 -2.90
N GLU A 263 31.24 12.32 -4.04
CA GLU A 263 32.64 11.89 -4.22
C GLU A 263 33.62 13.07 -4.21
N ILE A 264 33.33 14.10 -4.98
CA ILE A 264 34.22 15.30 -5.05
C ILE A 264 34.36 15.97 -3.67
N ASN A 265 33.30 16.01 -2.90
CA ASN A 265 33.30 16.60 -1.56
C ASN A 265 33.70 15.63 -0.44
N ASN A 266 34.08 14.39 -0.76
CA ASN A 266 34.39 13.34 0.21
C ASN A 266 33.26 13.16 1.26
N ALA A 267 32.01 13.32 0.84
CA ALA A 267 30.84 13.31 1.72
C ALA A 267 30.26 11.89 1.95
N PHE A 268 30.74 10.87 1.23
CA PHE A 268 30.26 9.50 1.35
C PHE A 268 30.26 8.95 2.79
N PRO A 269 31.30 9.16 3.63
CA PRO A 269 31.28 8.70 5.02
C PRO A 269 30.13 9.30 5.84
N THR A 270 29.69 10.51 5.50
CA THR A 270 28.53 11.14 6.17
C THR A 270 27.21 10.52 5.70
N MET A 271 27.09 10.22 4.41
CA MET A 271 25.91 9.51 3.87
C MET A 271 25.82 8.09 4.40
N GLN A 272 26.95 7.38 4.44
CA GLN A 272 27.06 6.04 5.00
C GLN A 272 26.63 6.04 6.48
N ARG A 273 27.11 6.97 7.29
CA ARG A 273 26.71 7.09 8.70
C ARG A 273 25.20 7.31 8.88
N ARG A 274 24.58 8.16 8.05
CA ARG A 274 23.11 8.36 8.07
C ARG A 274 22.37 7.08 7.73
N PHE A 275 22.87 6.34 6.75
CA PHE A 275 22.30 5.03 6.36
C PHE A 275 22.46 4.02 7.49
N GLU A 276 23.64 3.90 8.10
CA GLU A 276 23.93 3.02 9.25
C GLU A 276 23.04 3.35 10.45
N GLN A 277 22.88 4.62 10.82
CA GLN A 277 21.99 5.04 11.92
C GLN A 277 20.53 4.62 11.68
N SER A 278 20.06 4.69 10.42
CA SER A 278 18.72 4.22 10.08
C SER A 278 18.60 2.70 10.20
N LEU A 279 19.65 1.96 9.80
CA LEU A 279 19.73 0.50 9.95
C LEU A 279 19.79 0.07 11.40
N ASP A 280 20.60 0.75 12.22
CA ASP A 280 20.70 0.46 13.66
C ASP A 280 19.35 0.62 14.35
N THR A 281 18.62 1.70 14.01
CA THR A 281 17.26 1.93 14.52
C THR A 281 16.32 0.80 14.10
N ILE A 282 16.35 0.38 12.83
CA ILE A 282 15.54 -0.72 12.31
C ILE A 282 15.92 -2.03 13.01
N ALA A 283 17.21 -2.33 13.14
CA ALA A 283 17.71 -3.55 13.77
C ALA A 283 17.33 -3.64 15.25
N GLU A 284 17.46 -2.53 16.00
CA GLU A 284 17.05 -2.46 17.39
C GLU A 284 15.55 -2.71 17.55
N ILE A 285 14.73 -2.01 16.76
CA ILE A 285 13.27 -2.20 16.80
C ILE A 285 12.92 -3.63 16.42
N LYS A 286 13.54 -4.18 15.37
CA LYS A 286 13.29 -5.53 14.90
C LYS A 286 13.66 -6.58 15.95
N SER A 287 14.82 -6.47 16.57
CA SER A 287 15.23 -7.35 17.68
C SER A 287 14.23 -7.33 18.83
N ARG A 288 13.79 -6.14 19.25
CA ARG A 288 12.79 -6.00 20.32
C ARG A 288 11.43 -6.58 19.93
N THR A 289 11.00 -6.35 18.70
CA THR A 289 9.70 -6.83 18.22
C THR A 289 9.68 -8.33 17.95
N ASP A 290 10.79 -8.94 17.58
CA ASP A 290 10.91 -10.39 17.42
C ASP A 290 10.81 -11.11 18.77
N ILE A 291 11.43 -10.56 19.83
CA ILE A 291 11.25 -11.08 21.20
C ILE A 291 9.78 -10.96 21.64
N ILE A 292 9.14 -9.80 21.41
CA ILE A 292 7.72 -9.62 21.74
C ILE A 292 6.84 -10.59 20.92
N GLY A 293 7.18 -10.83 19.65
CA GLY A 293 6.50 -11.79 18.78
C GLY A 293 6.63 -13.25 19.20
N ALA A 294 7.68 -13.60 19.94
CA ALA A 294 7.87 -14.95 20.52
C ALA A 294 7.07 -15.15 21.83
N MET A 295 6.75 -14.07 22.56
CA MET A 295 6.03 -14.14 23.85
C MET A 295 4.70 -14.89 23.83
N PRO A 296 3.85 -14.80 22.77
CA PRO A 296 2.63 -15.59 22.69
C PRO A 296 2.82 -17.09 22.88
N SER A 297 3.91 -17.66 22.34
CA SER A 297 4.24 -19.07 22.53
C SER A 297 4.57 -19.39 23.99
N ILE A 298 5.44 -18.59 24.59
CA ILE A 298 5.86 -18.75 25.98
C ILE A 298 4.65 -18.62 26.93
N ILE A 299 3.81 -17.60 26.72
CA ILE A 299 2.61 -17.37 27.53
C ILE A 299 1.64 -18.55 27.41
N ALA A 300 1.39 -19.04 26.20
CA ALA A 300 0.48 -20.15 26.00
C ALA A 300 1.00 -21.46 26.65
N GLU A 301 2.29 -21.76 26.55
CA GLU A 301 2.92 -22.91 27.20
C GLU A 301 2.87 -22.80 28.71
N MET A 302 3.21 -21.64 29.28
CA MET A 302 3.12 -21.38 30.73
C MET A 302 1.68 -21.50 31.24
N SER A 303 0.70 -21.05 30.45
CA SER A 303 -0.72 -21.17 30.79
C SER A 303 -1.16 -22.63 30.92
N VAL A 304 -0.72 -23.50 29.99
CA VAL A 304 -1.00 -24.95 30.06
C VAL A 304 -0.31 -25.59 31.28
N ALA A 305 0.98 -25.30 31.47
CA ALA A 305 1.73 -25.83 32.61
C ALA A 305 1.09 -25.45 33.95
N LEU A 306 0.71 -24.17 34.09
CA LEU A 306 0.02 -23.68 35.29
C LEU A 306 -1.32 -24.39 35.50
N ALA A 307 -2.12 -24.54 34.46
CA ALA A 307 -3.40 -25.24 34.52
C ALA A 307 -3.25 -26.71 34.93
N MET A 308 -2.22 -27.39 34.38
CA MET A 308 -1.94 -28.79 34.74
C MET A 308 -1.52 -28.92 36.22
N VAL A 309 -0.65 -28.02 36.70
CA VAL A 309 -0.26 -28.00 38.16
C VAL A 309 -1.48 -27.76 39.05
N VAL A 310 -2.34 -26.81 38.71
CA VAL A 310 -3.57 -26.53 39.45
C VAL A 310 -4.50 -27.75 39.45
N LEU A 311 -4.66 -28.43 38.31
CA LEU A 311 -5.44 -29.66 38.23
C LEU A 311 -4.88 -30.77 39.15
N ILE A 312 -3.55 -30.98 39.15
CA ILE A 312 -2.89 -31.97 39.98
C ILE A 312 -3.18 -31.69 41.44
N LEU A 313 -2.99 -30.42 41.88
CA LEU A 313 -3.21 -30.01 43.26
C LEU A 313 -4.68 -30.18 43.67
N LEU A 314 -5.63 -29.84 42.82
CA LEU A 314 -7.06 -30.04 43.07
C LEU A 314 -7.42 -31.53 43.10
N GLY A 315 -6.87 -32.34 42.22
CA GLY A 315 -7.11 -33.77 42.19
C GLY A 315 -6.58 -34.51 43.41
N THR A 316 -5.41 -34.13 43.91
CA THR A 316 -4.85 -34.72 45.15
C THR A 316 -5.62 -34.27 46.38
N ALA A 317 -6.22 -33.07 46.37
CA ALA A 317 -7.00 -32.55 47.51
C ALA A 317 -8.42 -33.12 47.61
N THR A 318 -9.03 -33.55 46.46
CA THR A 318 -10.45 -33.93 46.42
C THR A 318 -10.71 -35.43 46.36
N SER A 319 -9.70 -36.28 46.12
CA SER A 319 -9.76 -37.78 46.01
C SER A 319 -10.95 -38.30 45.20
N HIS A 320 -11.39 -37.54 44.18
CA HIS A 320 -12.50 -37.94 43.29
C HIS A 320 -12.07 -39.01 42.31
N PRO A 321 -12.90 -40.09 42.12
CA PRO A 321 -12.56 -41.20 41.21
C PRO A 321 -12.41 -40.78 39.76
N ASP A 322 -13.05 -39.65 39.34
CA ASP A 322 -13.06 -39.18 37.93
C ASP A 322 -11.86 -38.23 37.60
N THR A 323 -10.93 -38.04 38.52
CA THR A 323 -9.82 -37.09 38.35
C THR A 323 -8.96 -37.45 37.13
N SER A 324 -8.70 -38.74 36.88
CA SER A 324 -7.93 -39.19 35.71
C SER A 324 -8.61 -38.88 34.39
N LEU A 325 -9.95 -38.98 34.33
CA LEU A 325 -10.72 -38.64 33.13
C LEU A 325 -10.71 -37.12 32.87
N ILE A 326 -10.83 -36.30 33.90
CA ILE A 326 -10.74 -34.84 33.83
C ILE A 326 -9.38 -34.40 33.30
N PHE A 327 -8.29 -35.05 33.78
CA PHE A 327 -6.93 -34.83 33.27
C PHE A 327 -6.81 -35.13 31.78
N GLY A 328 -7.31 -36.29 31.34
CA GLY A 328 -7.26 -36.70 29.96
C GLY A 328 -7.97 -35.71 29.03
N ILE A 329 -9.18 -35.30 29.41
CA ILE A 329 -9.97 -34.34 28.64
C ILE A 329 -9.32 -32.97 28.57
N PHE A 330 -8.82 -32.47 29.72
CA PHE A 330 -8.09 -31.20 29.75
C PHE A 330 -6.84 -31.24 28.86
N ALA A 331 -6.05 -32.33 28.92
CA ALA A 331 -4.86 -32.49 28.10
C ALA A 331 -5.18 -32.42 26.59
N VAL A 332 -6.24 -33.12 26.16
CA VAL A 332 -6.70 -33.09 24.77
C VAL A 332 -7.20 -31.69 24.37
N ALA A 333 -7.95 -31.04 25.23
CA ALA A 333 -8.39 -29.67 25.02
C ALA A 333 -7.22 -28.68 24.93
N ALA A 334 -6.24 -28.81 25.83
CA ALA A 334 -5.06 -27.95 25.90
C ALA A 334 -4.20 -28.04 24.60
N ILE A 335 -4.04 -29.25 24.04
CA ILE A 335 -3.32 -29.46 22.75
C ILE A 335 -3.93 -28.58 21.63
N ARG A 336 -5.23 -28.28 21.72
CA ARG A 336 -5.91 -27.47 20.69
C ARG A 336 -6.07 -26.02 21.08
N ILE A 337 -6.33 -25.70 22.34
CA ILE A 337 -6.47 -24.33 22.84
C ILE A 337 -5.15 -23.57 22.73
N LEU A 338 -4.02 -24.21 23.04
CA LEU A 338 -2.69 -23.61 23.03
C LEU A 338 -2.33 -22.99 21.65
N PRO A 339 -2.38 -23.71 20.50
CA PRO A 339 -2.07 -23.11 19.21
C PRO A 339 -3.07 -22.02 18.81
N THR A 340 -4.33 -22.13 19.21
CA THR A 340 -5.38 -21.14 18.90
C THR A 340 -5.14 -19.83 19.66
N VAL A 341 -4.87 -19.88 20.96
CA VAL A 341 -4.54 -18.69 21.78
C VAL A 341 -3.26 -18.03 21.27
N ARG A 342 -2.23 -18.81 21.00
CA ARG A 342 -0.97 -18.34 20.42
C ARG A 342 -1.22 -17.62 19.08
N ALA A 343 -2.03 -18.19 18.20
CA ALA A 343 -2.36 -17.61 16.91
C ALA A 343 -3.13 -16.28 17.08
N ILE A 344 -4.13 -16.19 17.96
CA ILE A 344 -4.87 -14.96 18.25
C ILE A 344 -3.92 -13.85 18.70
N MET A 345 -3.02 -14.14 19.65
CA MET A 345 -2.06 -13.17 20.17
C MET A 345 -1.05 -12.72 19.10
N ALA A 346 -0.56 -13.65 18.26
CA ALA A 346 0.35 -13.35 17.15
C ALA A 346 -0.32 -12.48 16.08
N GLN A 347 -1.57 -12.77 15.70
CA GLN A 347 -2.33 -11.95 14.77
C GLN A 347 -2.60 -10.55 15.33
N TRP A 348 -2.97 -10.45 16.60
CA TRP A 348 -3.18 -9.16 17.28
C TRP A 348 -1.89 -8.33 17.27
N TRP A 349 -0.74 -8.94 17.58
CA TRP A 349 0.57 -8.28 17.52
C TRP A 349 0.85 -7.72 16.13
N GLN A 350 0.65 -8.53 15.09
CA GLN A 350 0.91 -8.15 13.70
C GLN A 350 0.03 -6.99 13.25
N ILE A 351 -1.26 -7.02 13.61
CA ILE A 351 -2.21 -5.93 13.30
C ILE A 351 -1.77 -4.63 13.98
N ARG A 352 -1.38 -4.69 15.24
CA ARG A 352 -0.97 -3.51 16.01
C ARG A 352 0.31 -2.89 15.49
N TYR A 353 1.27 -3.71 15.15
CA TYR A 353 2.54 -3.28 14.61
C TYR A 353 2.39 -2.57 13.26
N ASN A 354 1.52 -3.07 12.38
CA ASN A 354 1.27 -2.50 11.06
C ASN A 354 0.11 -1.48 11.03
N TYR A 355 -0.40 -1.06 12.19
CA TYR A 355 -1.58 -0.18 12.24
C TYR A 355 -1.39 1.15 11.49
N TYR A 356 -0.18 1.69 11.48
CA TYR A 356 0.18 2.93 10.79
C TYR A 356 -0.12 2.89 9.27
N CYS A 357 -0.15 1.70 8.68
CA CYS A 357 -0.48 1.56 7.26
C CYS A 357 -1.93 1.99 6.94
N ILE A 358 -2.84 1.87 7.93
CA ILE A 358 -4.25 2.29 7.78
C ILE A 358 -4.32 3.79 7.53
N ASP A 359 -3.60 4.57 8.34
CA ASP A 359 -3.63 6.03 8.27
C ASP A 359 -3.01 6.53 6.95
N ILE A 360 -1.85 5.96 6.54
CA ILE A 360 -1.18 6.32 5.28
C ILE A 360 -2.02 5.95 4.06
N VAL A 361 -2.64 4.76 4.06
CA VAL A 361 -3.49 4.33 2.93
C VAL A 361 -4.78 5.15 2.89
N ARG A 362 -5.36 5.51 4.03
CA ARG A 362 -6.53 6.41 4.08
C ARG A 362 -6.20 7.75 3.44
N GLU A 363 -5.09 8.40 3.82
CA GLU A 363 -4.61 9.65 3.22
C GLU A 363 -4.34 9.50 1.72
N GLY A 364 -3.75 8.36 1.30
CA GLY A 364 -3.51 8.06 -0.11
C GLY A 364 -4.79 7.79 -0.92
N LEU A 365 -5.89 7.41 -0.24
CA LEU A 365 -7.20 7.19 -0.86
C LEU A 365 -8.11 8.42 -0.83
N GLU A 366 -7.75 9.46 -0.07
CA GLU A 366 -8.45 10.75 -0.14
C GLU A 366 -8.47 11.23 -1.59
N GLU A 367 -9.65 11.45 -2.10
CA GLU A 367 -9.87 11.69 -3.51
C GLU A 367 -9.23 13.01 -3.94
N ALA A 368 -8.36 12.96 -4.94
CA ALA A 368 -8.26 14.05 -5.88
C ALA A 368 -9.64 14.19 -6.54
N ASP A 369 -10.14 15.40 -6.70
CA ASP A 369 -11.44 15.66 -7.36
C ASP A 369 -11.66 14.66 -8.50
N GLU A 370 -12.78 13.92 -8.46
CA GLU A 370 -13.05 12.86 -9.42
C GLU A 370 -13.08 13.44 -10.83
N ILE A 371 -11.98 13.33 -11.53
CA ILE A 371 -11.98 13.50 -12.97
C ILE A 371 -12.44 12.15 -13.51
N GLU A 372 -13.55 12.11 -14.20
CA GLU A 372 -14.08 10.94 -14.91
C GLU A 372 -13.02 10.42 -15.90
N ASN A 373 -12.22 9.43 -15.47
CA ASN A 373 -10.94 9.07 -16.11
C ASN A 373 -11.05 7.95 -17.14
N ASP A 374 -12.24 7.42 -17.43
CA ASP A 374 -12.41 6.25 -18.29
C ASP A 374 -12.93 6.56 -19.71
N ALA A 375 -13.28 7.81 -20.00
CA ALA A 375 -13.64 8.23 -21.37
C ALA A 375 -12.37 8.53 -22.19
N PRO A 376 -12.33 8.16 -23.47
CA PRO A 376 -11.23 8.55 -24.37
C PRO A 376 -11.13 10.08 -24.41
N ILE A 377 -9.92 10.60 -24.15
CA ILE A 377 -9.67 12.04 -24.12
C ILE A 377 -9.84 12.59 -25.54
N GLN A 378 -10.90 13.35 -25.76
CA GLN A 378 -11.09 14.02 -27.05
C GLN A 378 -10.10 15.16 -27.19
N ARG A 379 -9.33 15.18 -28.26
CA ARG A 379 -8.42 16.25 -28.61
C ARG A 379 -9.20 17.56 -28.83
N ILE A 380 -8.62 18.67 -28.36
CA ILE A 380 -9.08 20.03 -28.67
C ILE A 380 -7.97 20.66 -29.51
N GLU A 381 -8.33 21.15 -30.69
CA GLU A 381 -7.44 21.94 -31.52
C GLU A 381 -7.55 23.41 -31.14
N LEU A 382 -6.43 24.14 -31.16
CA LEU A 382 -6.47 25.60 -30.99
C LEU A 382 -7.11 26.22 -32.22
N GLY A 383 -8.31 26.78 -32.05
CA GLY A 383 -9.07 27.40 -33.13
C GLY A 383 -8.66 28.86 -33.39
N SER A 384 -8.52 29.68 -32.33
CA SER A 384 -8.29 31.12 -32.44
C SER A 384 -7.18 31.65 -31.54
N ALA A 385 -7.33 31.51 -30.23
CA ALA A 385 -6.39 32.12 -29.28
C ALA A 385 -6.39 31.49 -27.89
N ILE A 386 -5.28 31.71 -27.17
CA ILE A 386 -5.13 31.49 -25.73
C ILE A 386 -5.25 32.89 -25.09
N GLU A 387 -6.20 33.07 -24.20
CA GLU A 387 -6.48 34.37 -23.53
C GLU A 387 -6.19 34.23 -22.04
N VAL A 388 -5.45 35.19 -21.49
CA VAL A 388 -5.10 35.30 -20.07
C VAL A 388 -5.62 36.62 -19.57
N GLU A 389 -6.55 36.60 -18.62
CA GLU A 389 -7.24 37.77 -18.11
C GLU A 389 -7.03 37.92 -16.61
N GLY A 390 -6.37 39.00 -16.18
CA GLY A 390 -6.16 39.36 -14.77
C GLY A 390 -5.48 38.27 -13.97
N LEU A 391 -4.55 37.51 -14.58
CA LEU A 391 -3.95 36.31 -14.01
C LEU A 391 -3.11 36.64 -12.78
N GLY A 392 -3.51 36.11 -11.63
CA GLY A 392 -2.73 36.12 -10.40
C GLY A 392 -2.46 34.67 -9.92
N PHE A 393 -1.23 34.43 -9.48
CA PHE A 393 -0.85 33.13 -8.89
C PHE A 393 0.09 33.29 -7.72
N ARG A 394 -0.18 32.53 -6.65
CA ARG A 394 0.71 32.32 -5.50
C ARG A 394 0.68 30.87 -5.08
N PHE A 395 1.78 30.37 -4.54
CA PHE A 395 1.80 29.04 -3.95
C PHE A 395 1.11 29.05 -2.58
N GLU A 396 0.44 27.95 -2.23
CA GLU A 396 -0.32 27.82 -0.96
C GLU A 396 0.56 28.01 0.30
N ASP A 397 1.85 27.65 0.22
CA ASP A 397 2.81 27.75 1.32
C ASP A 397 3.48 29.14 1.39
N ALA A 398 3.20 30.03 0.45
CA ALA A 398 3.76 31.38 0.44
C ALA A 398 2.94 32.33 1.34
N ASP A 399 3.61 33.37 1.88
CA ASP A 399 2.90 34.43 2.59
C ASP A 399 1.82 35.04 1.70
N LYS A 400 0.68 35.42 2.31
CA LYS A 400 -0.50 35.92 1.58
C LYS A 400 -0.21 37.13 0.69
N GLU A 401 0.86 37.86 0.95
CA GLU A 401 1.28 39.05 0.19
C GLU A 401 2.29 38.73 -0.92
N GLN A 402 2.86 37.52 -0.94
CA GLN A 402 3.89 37.14 -1.91
C GLN A 402 3.28 36.51 -3.16
N TRP A 403 3.05 37.33 -4.17
CA TRP A 403 2.61 36.89 -5.48
C TRP A 403 3.78 36.44 -6.36
N THR A 404 3.61 35.32 -7.04
CA THR A 404 4.55 34.86 -8.08
C THR A 404 4.24 35.52 -9.42
N LEU A 405 2.94 35.68 -9.72
CA LEU A 405 2.42 36.43 -10.86
C LEU A 405 1.24 37.26 -10.36
N ARG A 406 1.10 38.51 -10.89
CA ARG A 406 0.02 39.39 -10.47
C ARG A 406 -0.48 40.22 -11.66
N ASP A 407 -1.80 40.20 -11.85
CA ASP A 407 -2.52 40.99 -12.85
C ASP A 407 -1.96 40.89 -14.28
N LEU A 408 -1.59 39.68 -14.71
CA LEU A 408 -1.04 39.43 -16.03
C LEU A 408 -2.20 39.32 -17.04
N ASN A 409 -2.12 40.11 -18.11
CA ASN A 409 -3.04 40.06 -19.24
C ASN A 409 -2.26 39.74 -20.53
N LEU A 410 -2.68 38.73 -21.25
CA LEU A 410 -1.96 38.24 -22.44
C LEU A 410 -2.92 37.51 -23.38
N THR A 411 -2.80 37.78 -24.66
CA THR A 411 -3.50 37.01 -25.71
C THR A 411 -2.43 36.42 -26.67
N ILE A 412 -2.48 35.11 -26.91
CA ILE A 412 -1.63 34.39 -27.86
C ILE A 412 -2.54 33.88 -28.99
N ARG A 413 -2.35 34.41 -30.20
CA ARG A 413 -3.15 34.00 -31.36
C ARG A 413 -2.63 32.72 -32.00
N LYS A 414 -3.52 31.98 -32.65
CA LYS A 414 -3.13 30.80 -33.43
C LYS A 414 -2.09 31.17 -34.50
N GLY A 415 -1.01 30.39 -34.60
CA GLY A 415 0.10 30.65 -35.52
C GLY A 415 1.08 31.73 -35.06
N GLU A 416 0.83 32.40 -33.93
CA GLU A 416 1.73 33.42 -33.37
C GLU A 416 2.93 32.77 -32.66
N LYS A 417 4.10 33.41 -32.80
CA LYS A 417 5.36 33.03 -32.14
C LYS A 417 5.68 34.05 -31.05
N ILE A 418 5.55 33.64 -29.81
CA ILE A 418 5.76 34.53 -28.67
C ILE A 418 6.98 34.14 -27.87
N GLY A 419 7.86 35.12 -27.63
CA GLY A 419 8.95 35.05 -26.70
C GLY A 419 8.56 35.58 -25.32
N ILE A 420 8.91 34.87 -24.25
CA ILE A 420 8.74 35.32 -22.87
C ILE A 420 10.11 35.53 -22.26
N ARG A 421 10.37 36.76 -21.84
CA ARG A 421 11.62 37.19 -21.23
C ARG A 421 11.38 37.70 -19.80
N GLY A 422 12.35 37.59 -18.94
CA GLY A 422 12.30 38.12 -17.56
C GLY A 422 13.46 37.64 -16.73
N THR A 423 13.66 38.24 -15.57
CA THR A 423 14.73 37.86 -14.63
C THR A 423 14.51 36.45 -14.09
N SER A 424 15.58 35.84 -13.53
CA SER A 424 15.42 34.56 -12.84
C SER A 424 14.49 34.76 -11.63
N GLY A 425 13.51 33.87 -11.47
CA GLY A 425 12.51 33.97 -10.42
C GLY A 425 11.27 34.81 -10.75
N ALA A 426 11.19 35.47 -11.91
CA ALA A 426 10.04 36.31 -12.32
C ALA A 426 8.72 35.52 -12.55
N GLY A 427 8.72 34.21 -12.40
CA GLY A 427 7.50 33.41 -12.57
C GLY A 427 7.28 32.81 -13.96
N LYS A 428 8.26 32.87 -14.88
CA LYS A 428 8.14 32.36 -16.25
C LYS A 428 7.71 30.89 -16.33
N THR A 429 8.41 29.99 -15.62
CA THR A 429 8.04 28.56 -15.55
C THR A 429 6.68 28.34 -14.87
N THR A 430 6.31 29.23 -13.93
CA THR A 430 4.99 29.21 -13.30
C THR A 430 3.91 29.57 -14.32
N LEU A 431 4.11 30.60 -15.14
CA LEU A 431 3.22 30.93 -16.24
C LEU A 431 3.06 29.77 -17.22
N PHE A 432 4.16 29.10 -17.61
CA PHE A 432 4.06 27.90 -18.45
C PHE A 432 3.21 26.81 -17.80
N ASN A 433 3.44 26.50 -16.52
CA ASN A 433 2.65 25.49 -15.82
C ASN A 433 1.15 25.85 -15.74
N LEU A 434 0.81 27.13 -15.70
CA LEU A 434 -0.57 27.63 -15.77
C LEU A 434 -1.15 27.48 -17.18
N LEU A 435 -0.42 27.90 -18.23
CA LEU A 435 -0.84 27.74 -19.64
C LEU A 435 -0.96 26.27 -20.07
N LEU A 436 -0.10 25.40 -19.52
CA LEU A 436 -0.15 23.95 -19.73
C LEU A 436 -1.28 23.25 -18.93
N GLY A 437 -1.98 24.00 -18.04
CA GLY A 437 -3.03 23.46 -17.20
C GLY A 437 -2.57 22.56 -16.06
N PHE A 438 -1.27 22.60 -15.67
CA PHE A 438 -0.75 21.88 -14.50
C PHE A 438 -1.01 22.60 -13.19
N LEU A 439 -1.18 23.92 -13.23
CA LEU A 439 -1.54 24.77 -12.10
C LEU A 439 -2.85 25.50 -12.40
N THR A 440 -3.61 25.83 -11.36
CA THR A 440 -4.84 26.61 -11.48
C THR A 440 -4.57 28.03 -10.99
N PRO A 441 -4.99 29.10 -11.70
CA PRO A 441 -4.86 30.47 -11.25
C PRO A 441 -5.47 30.69 -9.85
N THR A 442 -4.83 31.55 -9.03
CA THR A 442 -5.39 32.00 -7.76
C THR A 442 -6.43 33.11 -8.00
N GLU A 443 -6.16 34.00 -8.95
CA GLU A 443 -7.05 35.09 -9.42
C GLU A 443 -7.02 35.14 -10.94
N GLY A 444 -8.06 35.68 -11.54
CA GLY A 444 -8.21 35.74 -12.99
C GLY A 444 -8.49 34.38 -13.62
N GLU A 445 -8.36 34.31 -14.93
CA GLU A 445 -8.64 33.08 -15.68
C GLU A 445 -7.78 32.95 -16.96
N ILE A 446 -7.66 31.71 -17.41
CA ILE A 446 -7.07 31.35 -18.71
C ILE A 446 -8.19 30.74 -19.54
N LYS A 447 -8.33 31.20 -20.79
CA LYS A 447 -9.30 30.68 -21.75
C LYS A 447 -8.59 30.10 -22.98
N ILE A 448 -9.10 29.02 -23.52
CA ILE A 448 -8.71 28.44 -24.81
C ILE A 448 -9.93 28.57 -25.72
N ASP A 449 -9.82 29.39 -26.75
CA ASP A 449 -10.93 29.71 -27.65
C ASP A 449 -12.21 30.15 -26.89
N GLY A 450 -12.06 31.00 -25.87
CA GLY A 450 -13.15 31.50 -25.03
C GLY A 450 -13.66 30.53 -23.96
N GLN A 451 -13.15 29.27 -23.91
CA GLN A 451 -13.49 28.29 -22.87
C GLN A 451 -12.48 28.33 -21.72
N ARG A 452 -12.95 28.46 -20.48
CA ARG A 452 -12.11 28.51 -19.30
C ARG A 452 -11.31 27.21 -19.14
N LEU A 453 -9.99 27.33 -18.95
CA LEU A 453 -9.07 26.22 -18.72
C LEU A 453 -9.25 25.69 -17.28
N ASP A 454 -10.23 24.80 -17.10
CA ASP A 454 -10.41 24.02 -15.88
C ASP A 454 -9.64 22.68 -15.95
N ARG A 455 -9.70 21.87 -14.91
CA ARG A 455 -9.02 20.56 -14.87
C ARG A 455 -9.48 19.60 -15.96
N THR A 456 -10.75 19.67 -16.36
CA THR A 456 -11.32 18.77 -17.38
C THR A 456 -10.84 19.19 -18.76
N LEU A 457 -10.91 20.50 -19.06
CA LEU A 457 -10.41 21.07 -20.30
C LEU A 457 -8.88 20.91 -20.42
N ALA A 458 -8.13 21.05 -19.30
CA ALA A 458 -6.69 20.94 -19.28
C ALA A 458 -6.19 19.58 -19.83
N ARG A 459 -6.84 18.46 -19.50
CA ARG A 459 -6.48 17.14 -20.05
C ARG A 459 -6.68 17.06 -21.55
N ARG A 460 -7.76 17.62 -22.07
CA ARG A 460 -8.05 17.68 -23.49
C ARG A 460 -7.09 18.64 -24.20
N TRP A 461 -6.82 19.79 -23.59
CA TRP A 461 -5.86 20.78 -24.05
C TRP A 461 -4.44 20.22 -24.13
N GLN A 462 -3.99 19.47 -23.14
CA GLN A 462 -2.69 18.81 -23.12
C GLN A 462 -2.48 17.85 -24.30
N THR A 463 -3.53 17.33 -24.94
CA THR A 463 -3.37 16.47 -26.14
C THR A 463 -2.87 17.25 -27.36
N SER A 464 -3.09 18.54 -27.41
CA SER A 464 -2.72 19.44 -28.51
C SER A 464 -1.43 20.21 -28.27
N ILE A 465 -0.79 19.99 -27.10
CA ILE A 465 0.44 20.66 -26.70
C ILE A 465 1.66 19.75 -26.94
N GLY A 466 2.71 20.31 -27.53
CA GLY A 466 4.06 19.82 -27.45
C GLY A 466 4.86 20.62 -26.43
N TYR A 467 5.47 19.97 -25.47
CA TYR A 467 6.24 20.62 -24.42
C TYR A 467 7.69 20.11 -24.43
N VAL A 468 8.62 21.01 -24.57
CA VAL A 468 10.06 20.77 -24.50
C VAL A 468 10.61 21.51 -23.28
N SER A 469 10.84 20.76 -22.21
CA SER A 469 11.36 21.31 -20.97
C SER A 469 12.87 21.56 -21.03
N GLN A 470 13.38 22.39 -20.14
CA GLN A 470 14.82 22.61 -19.93
C GLN A 470 15.58 21.29 -19.74
N ASN A 471 15.05 20.41 -18.91
CA ASN A 471 15.55 19.05 -18.70
C ASN A 471 14.56 18.05 -19.30
N VAL A 472 14.80 17.60 -20.54
CA VAL A 472 13.93 16.64 -21.21
C VAL A 472 13.94 15.31 -20.48
N TYR A 473 12.76 14.86 -20.07
CA TYR A 473 12.58 13.53 -19.48
C TYR A 473 12.86 12.45 -20.52
N ILE A 474 13.77 11.54 -20.18
CA ILE A 474 14.13 10.36 -20.98
C ILE A 474 13.80 9.12 -20.17
N GLU A 475 12.93 8.28 -20.76
CA GLU A 475 12.58 6.97 -20.22
C GLU A 475 13.69 5.95 -20.55
N ASP A 476 13.89 4.97 -19.67
CA ASP A 476 14.78 3.83 -19.96
C ASP A 476 14.14 2.92 -21.02
N SER A 477 14.25 3.35 -22.26
CA SER A 477 13.64 2.75 -23.44
C SER A 477 14.51 3.04 -24.67
N THR A 478 13.98 2.79 -25.86
CA THR A 478 14.64 3.11 -27.14
C THR A 478 14.42 4.58 -27.52
N ILE A 479 15.17 5.08 -28.52
CA ILE A 479 14.92 6.41 -29.11
C ILE A 479 13.48 6.48 -29.64
N ALA A 480 13.03 5.45 -30.37
CA ALA A 480 11.67 5.36 -30.88
C ALA A 480 10.62 5.43 -29.77
N GLY A 481 10.80 4.67 -28.68
CA GLY A 481 9.91 4.72 -27.51
C GLY A 481 9.89 6.09 -26.83
N ASN A 482 11.04 6.78 -26.77
CA ASN A 482 11.12 8.12 -26.22
C ASN A 482 10.48 9.20 -27.09
N ILE A 483 10.56 9.08 -28.40
CA ILE A 483 9.88 10.00 -29.34
C ILE A 483 8.37 9.74 -29.34
N ALA A 484 7.95 8.48 -29.42
CA ALA A 484 6.55 8.07 -29.38
C ALA A 484 6.08 7.76 -27.94
N LEU A 485 6.42 8.62 -26.97
CA LEU A 485 6.15 8.41 -25.56
C LEU A 485 4.65 8.11 -25.30
N GLY A 486 4.39 6.99 -24.62
CA GLY A 486 3.03 6.54 -24.32
C GLY A 486 2.36 5.70 -25.43
N VAL A 487 3.07 5.41 -26.52
CA VAL A 487 2.62 4.51 -27.57
C VAL A 487 3.30 3.15 -27.41
N ASP A 488 2.51 2.06 -27.45
CA ASP A 488 3.06 0.70 -27.40
C ASP A 488 4.04 0.51 -28.58
N THR A 489 5.15 -0.18 -28.35
CA THR A 489 6.24 -0.32 -29.31
C THR A 489 5.80 -0.91 -30.66
N ASP A 490 4.82 -1.82 -30.65
CA ASP A 490 4.22 -2.45 -31.83
C ASP A 490 3.26 -1.52 -32.61
N LYS A 491 2.85 -0.41 -32.00
CA LYS A 491 1.92 0.58 -32.57
C LYS A 491 2.62 1.87 -33.02
N ILE A 492 3.94 1.95 -32.92
CA ILE A 492 4.70 3.12 -33.35
C ILE A 492 4.61 3.26 -34.89
N ASP A 493 4.11 4.40 -35.36
CA ASP A 493 4.09 4.77 -36.75
C ASP A 493 5.52 5.07 -37.21
N ARG A 494 6.10 4.16 -37.98
CA ARG A 494 7.50 4.21 -38.44
C ARG A 494 7.77 5.28 -39.47
N GLU A 495 6.80 5.59 -40.35
CA GLU A 495 6.93 6.66 -41.33
C GLU A 495 6.96 8.02 -40.67
N ARG A 496 6.03 8.27 -39.76
CA ARG A 496 6.01 9.47 -38.94
C ARG A 496 7.27 9.59 -38.08
N LEU A 497 7.73 8.49 -37.46
CA LEU A 497 8.96 8.47 -36.68
C LEU A 497 10.16 8.93 -37.50
N ALA A 498 10.33 8.41 -38.73
CA ALA A 498 11.42 8.78 -39.61
C ALA A 498 11.33 10.26 -40.04
N ASP A 499 10.11 10.76 -40.30
CA ASP A 499 9.90 12.17 -40.64
C ASP A 499 10.30 13.12 -39.49
N VAL A 500 9.85 12.83 -38.27
CA VAL A 500 10.18 13.70 -37.12
C VAL A 500 11.65 13.60 -36.69
N ILE A 501 12.30 12.45 -36.88
CA ILE A 501 13.74 12.29 -36.65
C ILE A 501 14.52 13.23 -37.62
N ARG A 502 14.11 13.30 -38.88
CA ARG A 502 14.71 14.20 -39.88
C ARG A 502 14.48 15.67 -39.53
N ARG A 503 13.23 16.05 -39.23
CA ARG A 503 12.87 17.44 -38.84
C ARG A 503 13.56 17.92 -37.57
N ALA A 504 13.76 17.02 -36.59
CA ALA A 504 14.50 17.31 -35.37
C ALA A 504 16.03 17.22 -35.54
N ARG A 505 16.52 16.97 -36.75
CA ARG A 505 17.96 16.80 -37.10
C ARG A 505 18.66 15.74 -36.22
N LEU A 506 18.00 14.60 -36.05
CA LEU A 506 18.53 13.42 -35.35
C LEU A 506 19.01 12.33 -36.31
N GLU A 507 18.83 12.52 -37.62
CA GLU A 507 19.03 11.47 -38.65
C GLU A 507 20.48 10.93 -38.63
N GLU A 508 21.47 11.80 -38.66
CA GLU A 508 22.89 11.42 -38.64
C GLU A 508 23.25 10.67 -37.35
N PHE A 509 22.73 11.13 -36.23
CA PHE A 509 22.96 10.49 -34.93
C PHE A 509 22.33 9.09 -34.91
N VAL A 510 21.08 8.96 -35.32
CA VAL A 510 20.35 7.70 -35.32
C VAL A 510 20.99 6.70 -36.29
N ALA A 511 21.47 7.16 -37.45
CA ALA A 511 22.14 6.31 -38.43
C ALA A 511 23.48 5.71 -37.93
N GLN A 512 24.15 6.36 -36.98
CA GLN A 512 25.39 5.86 -36.40
C GLN A 512 25.17 4.80 -35.30
N LEU A 513 23.93 4.60 -34.87
CA LEU A 513 23.61 3.66 -33.82
C LEU A 513 23.38 2.24 -34.37
N PRO A 514 23.76 1.19 -33.60
CA PRO A 514 23.74 -0.19 -34.11
C PRO A 514 22.33 -0.68 -34.50
N ASN A 515 21.29 -0.20 -33.83
CA ASN A 515 19.89 -0.57 -34.11
C ASN A 515 19.07 0.66 -34.56
N GLY A 516 19.72 1.73 -35.03
CA GLY A 516 19.02 2.96 -35.41
C GLY A 516 18.14 3.51 -34.29
N ALA A 517 16.88 3.83 -34.61
CA ALA A 517 15.92 4.36 -33.63
C ALA A 517 15.48 3.34 -32.55
N ASP A 518 15.71 2.05 -32.75
CA ASP A 518 15.41 1.01 -31.76
C ASP A 518 16.58 0.76 -30.79
N THR A 519 17.61 1.59 -30.81
CA THR A 519 18.70 1.54 -29.84
C THR A 519 18.24 2.02 -28.47
N ALA A 520 18.50 1.21 -27.42
CA ALA A 520 18.25 1.58 -26.03
C ALA A 520 19.23 2.65 -25.56
N ILE A 521 18.72 3.71 -24.96
CA ILE A 521 19.49 4.89 -24.53
C ILE A 521 19.80 4.94 -23.05
N GLY A 522 19.32 3.94 -22.28
CA GLY A 522 19.61 3.75 -20.87
C GLY A 522 18.88 4.72 -19.95
N GLU A 523 19.03 4.49 -18.65
CA GLU A 523 18.37 5.28 -17.61
C GLU A 523 18.75 6.78 -17.71
N CYS A 524 17.74 7.64 -17.67
CA CYS A 524 17.89 9.09 -17.79
C CYS A 524 18.64 9.58 -19.05
N GLY A 525 18.81 8.73 -20.06
CA GLY A 525 19.53 9.12 -21.29
C GLY A 525 21.01 9.43 -21.08
N ASN A 526 21.69 8.72 -20.17
CA ASN A 526 23.11 8.93 -19.84
C ASN A 526 24.06 8.79 -21.04
N ARG A 527 23.60 8.17 -22.11
CA ARG A 527 24.35 7.99 -23.36
C ARG A 527 24.13 9.13 -24.37
N LEU A 528 23.32 10.14 -24.03
CA LEU A 528 22.94 11.24 -24.90
C LEU A 528 23.63 12.54 -24.48
N SER A 529 24.07 13.34 -25.45
CA SER A 529 24.43 14.73 -25.20
C SER A 529 23.22 15.59 -24.82
N GLY A 530 23.45 16.77 -24.26
CA GLY A 530 22.37 17.73 -23.96
C GLY A 530 21.54 18.07 -25.21
N GLY A 531 22.20 18.36 -26.32
CA GLY A 531 21.55 18.65 -27.60
C GLY A 531 20.75 17.47 -28.16
N GLN A 532 21.23 16.24 -28.02
CA GLN A 532 20.50 15.06 -28.45
C GLN A 532 19.22 14.85 -27.63
N ARG A 533 19.27 15.05 -26.30
CA ARG A 533 18.09 15.02 -25.44
C ARG A 533 17.05 16.07 -25.85
N GLN A 534 17.48 17.31 -26.11
CA GLN A 534 16.60 18.38 -26.56
C GLN A 534 15.95 18.06 -27.93
N ARG A 535 16.72 17.55 -28.89
CA ARG A 535 16.19 17.14 -30.20
C ARG A 535 15.19 15.98 -30.08
N ILE A 536 15.38 15.02 -29.15
CA ILE A 536 14.38 13.99 -28.83
C ILE A 536 13.12 14.64 -28.27
N GLY A 537 13.22 15.64 -27.40
CA GLY A 537 12.06 16.40 -26.90
C GLY A 537 11.29 17.09 -28.03
N ILE A 538 11.98 17.70 -28.98
CA ILE A 538 11.38 18.32 -30.17
C ILE A 538 10.70 17.25 -31.05
N ALA A 539 11.41 16.14 -31.36
CA ALA A 539 10.84 15.04 -32.13
C ALA A 539 9.59 14.45 -31.49
N ARG A 540 9.55 14.33 -30.16
CA ARG A 540 8.38 13.92 -29.38
C ARG A 540 7.20 14.87 -29.56
N ALA A 541 7.43 16.18 -29.47
CA ALA A 541 6.40 17.18 -29.67
C ALA A 541 5.82 17.13 -31.10
N LEU A 542 6.67 16.94 -32.11
CA LEU A 542 6.28 16.78 -33.50
C LEU A 542 5.55 15.46 -33.76
N TYR A 543 6.01 14.36 -33.18
CA TYR A 543 5.35 13.04 -33.32
C TYR A 543 3.90 13.08 -32.83
N LYS A 544 3.65 13.86 -31.79
CA LYS A 544 2.32 14.08 -31.21
C LYS A 544 1.41 14.93 -32.13
N GLN A 545 1.94 15.60 -33.17
CA GLN A 545 1.22 16.56 -34.02
C GLN A 545 0.58 17.70 -33.20
N ALA A 546 1.37 18.33 -32.36
CA ALA A 546 0.92 19.42 -31.51
C ALA A 546 0.53 20.66 -32.30
N ASP A 547 -0.54 21.35 -31.86
CA ASP A 547 -0.96 22.65 -32.42
C ASP A 547 -0.18 23.81 -31.81
N VAL A 548 0.29 23.60 -30.57
CA VAL A 548 1.07 24.59 -29.82
C VAL A 548 2.33 23.95 -29.25
N LEU A 549 3.47 24.57 -29.52
CA LEU A 549 4.76 24.17 -28.95
C LEU A 549 5.17 25.12 -27.84
N PHE A 550 5.47 24.57 -26.69
CA PHE A 550 6.03 25.29 -25.55
C PHE A 550 7.49 24.88 -25.35
N PHE A 551 8.41 25.85 -25.40
CA PHE A 551 9.84 25.65 -25.16
C PHE A 551 10.24 26.37 -23.87
N ASP A 552 10.58 25.64 -22.82
CA ASP A 552 11.00 26.15 -21.52
C ASP A 552 12.53 26.09 -21.41
N GLU A 553 13.21 27.19 -21.76
CA GLU A 553 14.68 27.31 -21.76
C GLU A 553 15.40 26.15 -22.50
N ALA A 554 14.78 25.66 -23.54
CA ALA A 554 15.21 24.44 -24.22
C ALA A 554 16.64 24.47 -24.80
N THR A 555 17.24 25.65 -24.93
CA THR A 555 18.59 25.85 -25.49
C THR A 555 19.63 26.36 -24.49
N SER A 556 19.22 26.64 -23.23
CA SER A 556 20.07 27.34 -22.25
C SER A 556 21.35 26.58 -21.85
N SER A 557 21.35 25.26 -21.94
CA SER A 557 22.48 24.39 -21.58
C SER A 557 23.32 23.93 -22.77
N LEU A 558 23.08 24.49 -23.95
CA LEU A 558 23.72 24.07 -25.19
C LEU A 558 24.86 25.04 -25.61
N ASP A 559 25.79 24.51 -26.36
CA ASP A 559 26.79 25.32 -27.06
C ASP A 559 26.11 26.14 -28.17
N ASP A 560 26.73 27.27 -28.52
CA ASP A 560 26.13 28.26 -29.44
C ASP A 560 25.81 27.64 -30.83
N ARG A 561 26.62 26.69 -31.32
CA ARG A 561 26.38 26.02 -32.59
C ARG A 561 25.14 25.13 -32.52
N THR A 562 25.02 24.31 -31.49
CA THR A 562 23.86 23.43 -31.28
C THR A 562 22.60 24.25 -31.03
N GLU A 563 22.69 25.37 -30.30
CA GLU A 563 21.57 26.31 -30.12
C GLU A 563 21.09 26.86 -31.46
N GLN A 564 22.00 27.37 -32.30
CA GLN A 564 21.66 27.89 -33.63
C GLN A 564 20.98 26.83 -34.51
N GLU A 565 21.49 25.59 -34.50
CA GLU A 565 20.91 24.48 -35.24
C GLU A 565 19.48 24.16 -34.80
N ILE A 566 19.19 24.22 -33.47
CA ILE A 566 17.86 23.99 -32.91
C ILE A 566 16.94 25.16 -33.24
N ASN A 567 17.39 26.40 -33.06
CA ASN A 567 16.60 27.60 -33.40
C ASN A 567 16.23 27.60 -34.89
N HIS A 568 17.19 27.25 -35.76
CA HIS A 568 16.91 27.14 -37.20
C HIS A 568 15.91 26.01 -37.52
N ALA A 569 15.98 24.86 -36.83
CA ALA A 569 15.00 23.79 -36.98
C ALA A 569 13.60 24.24 -36.55
N ILE A 570 13.48 24.97 -35.42
CA ILE A 570 12.20 25.52 -34.93
C ILE A 570 11.65 26.57 -35.93
N GLU A 571 12.50 27.45 -36.42
CA GLU A 571 12.14 28.46 -37.42
C GLU A 571 11.65 27.81 -38.73
N GLN A 572 12.34 26.81 -39.22
CA GLN A 572 11.95 26.06 -40.42
C GLN A 572 10.59 25.37 -40.21
N LEU A 573 10.39 24.69 -39.07
CA LEU A 573 9.10 24.10 -38.71
C LEU A 573 7.96 25.12 -38.73
N SER A 574 8.21 26.29 -38.17
CA SER A 574 7.21 27.37 -38.14
C SER A 574 6.88 27.94 -39.54
N ARG A 575 7.85 27.95 -40.46
CA ARG A 575 7.61 28.37 -41.84
C ARG A 575 6.84 27.32 -42.64
N GLU A 576 7.12 26.03 -42.41
CA GLU A 576 6.42 24.90 -43.05
C GLU A 576 4.97 24.77 -42.55
N GLN A 577 4.70 25.10 -41.29
CA GLN A 577 3.40 24.99 -40.62
C GLN A 577 2.97 26.34 -40.08
N SER A 578 2.42 27.20 -40.92
CA SER A 578 1.99 28.57 -40.56
C SER A 578 0.90 28.63 -39.48
N THR A 579 0.22 27.52 -39.21
CA THR A 579 -0.81 27.38 -38.16
C THR A 579 -0.24 26.97 -36.81
N LEU A 580 1.06 26.61 -36.75
CA LEU A 580 1.73 26.17 -35.51
C LEU A 580 2.03 27.38 -34.61
N THR A 581 1.43 27.37 -33.43
CA THR A 581 1.69 28.39 -32.40
C THR A 581 2.93 28.02 -31.60
N ILE A 582 3.81 28.97 -31.34
CA ILE A 582 5.06 28.71 -30.60
C ILE A 582 5.17 29.69 -29.43
N VAL A 583 5.42 29.15 -28.22
CA VAL A 583 5.67 29.95 -27.01
C VAL A 583 7.02 29.56 -26.45
N VAL A 584 7.93 30.51 -26.35
CA VAL A 584 9.34 30.24 -25.96
C VAL A 584 9.68 31.06 -24.72
N ILE A 585 10.20 30.39 -23.70
CA ILE A 585 10.95 31.05 -22.62
C ILE A 585 12.43 30.93 -22.97
N ALA A 586 13.13 32.07 -23.09
CA ALA A 586 14.58 32.08 -23.26
C ALA A 586 15.23 33.26 -22.53
N HIS A 587 16.47 33.06 -22.12
CA HIS A 587 17.31 34.11 -21.54
C HIS A 587 18.20 34.81 -22.59
N ARG A 588 18.52 34.09 -23.67
CA ARG A 588 19.35 34.64 -24.76
C ARG A 588 18.48 35.30 -25.83
N SER A 589 18.87 36.46 -26.27
CA SER A 589 18.13 37.20 -27.31
C SER A 589 18.11 36.44 -28.63
N THR A 590 19.17 35.69 -28.96
CA THR A 590 19.27 34.86 -30.17
C THR A 590 18.16 33.80 -30.29
N SER A 591 17.71 33.26 -29.16
CA SER A 591 16.62 32.27 -29.13
C SER A 591 15.22 32.90 -29.32
N LEU A 592 15.12 34.23 -29.32
CA LEU A 592 13.87 34.98 -29.47
C LEU A 592 13.79 35.74 -30.81
N GLU A 593 14.81 35.71 -31.65
CA GLU A 593 14.89 36.46 -32.91
C GLU A 593 13.79 36.06 -33.91
N TYR A 594 13.31 34.82 -33.86
CA TYR A 594 12.25 34.31 -34.74
C TYR A 594 10.83 34.53 -34.17
N CYS A 595 10.70 35.15 -32.98
CA CYS A 595 9.42 35.45 -32.38
C CYS A 595 8.81 36.71 -32.97
N ASP A 596 7.47 36.68 -33.21
CA ASP A 596 6.74 37.82 -33.73
C ASP A 596 6.60 38.94 -32.67
N ARG A 597 6.61 38.56 -31.38
CA ARG A 597 6.48 39.45 -30.23
C ARG A 597 7.20 38.88 -29.01
N ILE A 598 7.80 39.76 -28.22
CA ILE A 598 8.43 39.43 -26.94
C ILE A 598 7.64 40.08 -25.80
N ILE A 599 7.38 39.32 -24.76
CA ILE A 599 6.68 39.75 -23.55
C ILE A 599 7.68 39.72 -22.40
N GLU A 600 7.74 40.78 -21.62
CA GLU A 600 8.56 40.85 -20.40
C GLU A 600 7.68 40.62 -19.18
N ILE A 601 8.16 39.73 -18.26
CA ILE A 601 7.50 39.38 -17.01
C ILE A 601 8.39 39.75 -15.83
#